data_ebf59acf05f3d46d4ca237a6e42f2d1e
#
_entry.id   ebf59acf05f3d46d4ca237a6e42f2d1e
#
_cell.length_a   1.000
_cell.length_b   1.000
_cell.length_c   1.000
_cell.angle_alpha   90.00
_cell.angle_beta   90.00
_cell.angle_gamma   90.00
#
_symmetry.space_group_name_H-M   'P 1'
#
loop_
_entity.id
_entity.type
_entity.pdbx_description
1 polymer ?
#
loop_
_entity_poly.entity_id
_entity_poly.type
_entity_poly.pdbx_seq_one_letter_code
_entity_poly.pdbx_strand_id
1 'polypeptide(L)'
;MKTFYREKYCEECGEKYDPVSEKCPKCGRKNEAFNPNYWGMVTPLEPWRELTLFLVGSIGFQIIGILLTLLVARFEIDEGTMKAIVNFGAYGLLAPTLGLLVWNHWPRIGRLFKDGRTYLGFAMAIALLVWNLLYGMILQSIGIGSNDNQEAVDSIITLYPLLSILIFGLIGPICEEITYRLGLFNVLKRWHIAAAYVLVPIVFGLIHFNFEAGFQFGTDECLVEWLNLPNYVVSGLILCVTYDRFGLGASSIAHISNNMFAILLSLLATRLS
;
A
#
# COMPACT_ATOMS: atom_id res chain seq x y z
N MET A 1 19.73 -3.75 20.84
CA MET A 1 18.37 -3.37 20.44
C MET A 1 17.47 -4.54 20.76
N LYS A 2 16.62 -4.47 21.79
CA LYS A 2 15.71 -5.58 22.14
C LYS A 2 14.63 -5.63 21.07
N THR A 3 14.54 -6.76 20.37
CA THR A 3 13.55 -7.03 19.33
C THR A 3 12.15 -7.08 19.96
N PHE A 4 11.41 -6.00 19.84
CA PHE A 4 10.02 -5.85 20.38
C PHE A 4 8.98 -6.79 19.75
N TYR A 5 9.38 -7.62 18.80
CA TYR A 5 8.48 -8.46 17.99
C TYR A 5 8.59 -9.96 18.26
N ARG A 6 9.37 -10.40 19.25
CA ARG A 6 9.29 -11.79 19.70
C ARG A 6 8.03 -11.99 20.52
N GLU A 7 7.25 -13.01 20.16
CA GLU A 7 6.17 -13.52 20.99
C GLU A 7 6.65 -13.58 22.43
N LYS A 8 5.90 -12.93 23.32
CA LYS A 8 6.25 -12.90 24.73
C LYS A 8 5.38 -13.90 25.46
N TYR A 9 6.01 -14.73 26.28
CA TYR A 9 5.31 -15.61 27.19
C TYR A 9 5.38 -15.01 28.59
N CYS A 10 4.27 -15.09 29.32
CA CYS A 10 4.23 -14.66 30.69
C CYS A 10 5.12 -15.57 31.54
N GLU A 11 6.09 -15.00 32.21
CA GLU A 11 7.03 -15.74 33.07
C GLU A 11 6.33 -16.45 34.25
N GLU A 12 5.11 -16.02 34.60
CA GLU A 12 4.36 -16.58 35.72
C GLU A 12 3.40 -17.69 35.33
N CYS A 13 2.66 -17.51 34.22
CA CYS A 13 1.61 -18.47 33.82
C CYS A 13 1.83 -19.10 32.45
N GLY A 14 2.95 -18.80 31.74
CA GLY A 14 3.28 -19.34 30.44
C GLY A 14 2.36 -18.85 29.30
N GLU A 15 1.38 -17.98 29.58
CA GLU A 15 0.45 -17.51 28.56
C GLU A 15 1.18 -16.65 27.53
N LYS A 16 0.92 -16.94 26.26
CA LYS A 16 1.41 -16.14 25.15
C LYS A 16 0.59 -14.85 25.05
N TYR A 17 1.25 -13.71 25.02
CA TYR A 17 0.58 -12.44 24.92
C TYR A 17 1.37 -11.43 24.09
N ASP A 18 0.67 -10.38 23.68
CA ASP A 18 1.23 -9.29 22.90
C ASP A 18 2.28 -8.52 23.71
N PRO A 19 3.52 -8.38 23.22
CA PRO A 19 4.61 -7.68 23.93
C PRO A 19 4.30 -6.22 24.26
N VAL A 20 3.32 -5.59 23.58
CA VAL A 20 2.89 -4.23 23.89
C VAL A 20 1.71 -4.18 24.89
N SER A 21 1.20 -5.30 25.33
CA SER A 21 0.19 -5.31 26.39
C SER A 21 0.80 -4.90 27.72
N GLU A 22 0.14 -4.00 28.45
CA GLU A 22 0.57 -3.56 29.78
C GLU A 22 0.58 -4.71 30.79
N LYS A 23 -0.34 -5.66 30.61
CA LYS A 23 -0.53 -6.79 31.54
C LYS A 23 -0.79 -8.08 30.77
N CYS A 24 -0.40 -9.21 31.38
CA CYS A 24 -0.77 -10.52 30.89
C CYS A 24 -2.31 -10.70 30.94
N PRO A 25 -2.97 -11.11 29.83
CA PRO A 25 -4.44 -11.23 29.80
C PRO A 25 -4.98 -12.35 30.71
N LYS A 26 -4.13 -13.31 31.09
CA LYS A 26 -4.53 -14.47 31.90
C LYS A 26 -4.34 -14.25 33.39
N CYS A 27 -3.16 -13.80 33.81
CA CYS A 27 -2.85 -13.68 35.26
C CYS A 27 -2.73 -12.23 35.75
N GLY A 28 -2.82 -11.23 34.85
CA GLY A 28 -2.74 -9.82 35.20
C GLY A 28 -1.33 -9.31 35.54
N ARG A 29 -0.28 -10.18 35.48
CA ARG A 29 1.10 -9.76 35.73
C ARG A 29 1.49 -8.60 34.81
N LYS A 30 2.08 -7.56 35.40
CA LYS A 30 2.55 -6.40 34.67
C LYS A 30 3.70 -6.78 33.72
N ASN A 31 3.67 -6.25 32.53
CA ASN A 31 4.72 -6.40 31.56
C ASN A 31 5.81 -5.35 31.81
N GLU A 32 6.91 -5.74 32.42
CA GLU A 32 8.03 -4.82 32.72
C GLU A 32 8.68 -4.21 31.48
N ALA A 33 8.53 -4.85 30.31
CA ALA A 33 9.01 -4.31 29.03
C ALA A 33 7.97 -3.42 28.34
N PHE A 34 6.81 -3.20 28.95
CA PHE A 34 5.80 -2.29 28.41
C PHE A 34 6.35 -0.86 28.35
N ASN A 35 6.30 -0.26 27.19
CA ASN A 35 6.65 1.14 26.98
C ASN A 35 5.40 1.89 26.53
N PRO A 36 4.80 2.72 27.40
CA PRO A 36 3.61 3.49 27.03
C PRO A 36 3.86 4.51 25.91
N ASN A 37 5.13 4.84 25.66
CA ASN A 37 5.57 5.73 24.57
C ASN A 37 5.89 4.96 23.28
N TYR A 38 5.68 3.65 23.23
CA TYR A 38 5.85 2.87 22.02
C TYR A 38 4.64 3.08 21.10
N TRP A 39 4.86 3.81 20.04
CA TRP A 39 3.82 4.18 19.06
C TRP A 39 3.80 3.25 17.83
N GLY A 40 4.70 2.28 17.78
CA GLY A 40 4.76 1.34 16.68
C GLY A 40 3.61 0.34 16.70
N MET A 41 3.12 0.00 15.52
CA MET A 41 2.07 -0.99 15.40
C MET A 41 2.58 -2.39 15.66
N VAL A 42 1.84 -3.15 16.46
CA VAL A 42 2.05 -4.58 16.65
C VAL A 42 1.14 -5.32 15.70
N THR A 43 1.75 -6.18 14.90
CA THR A 43 1.00 -6.98 13.94
C THR A 43 0.16 -8.05 14.64
N PRO A 44 -1.10 -8.21 14.26
CA PRO A 44 -1.96 -9.27 14.77
C PRO A 44 -1.72 -10.62 14.10
N LEU A 45 -0.82 -10.70 13.10
CA LEU A 45 -0.68 -11.86 12.24
C LEU A 45 0.60 -12.66 12.55
N GLU A 46 0.61 -13.93 12.18
CA GLU A 46 1.79 -14.77 12.18
C GLU A 46 2.72 -14.40 11.01
N PRO A 47 4.07 -14.55 11.16
CA PRO A 47 5.03 -14.14 10.13
C PRO A 47 4.79 -14.77 8.75
N TRP A 48 4.37 -16.03 8.72
CA TRP A 48 4.08 -16.72 7.46
C TRP A 48 2.85 -16.14 6.74
N ARG A 49 1.84 -15.65 7.49
CA ARG A 49 0.67 -14.98 6.92
C ARG A 49 1.03 -13.63 6.33
N GLU A 50 1.87 -12.86 7.03
CA GLU A 50 2.38 -11.59 6.53
C GLU A 50 3.15 -11.79 5.22
N LEU A 51 4.02 -12.79 5.17
CA LEU A 51 4.73 -13.16 3.94
C LEU A 51 3.76 -13.60 2.83
N THR A 52 2.75 -14.42 3.16
CA THR A 52 1.73 -14.84 2.20
C THR A 52 0.93 -13.67 1.64
N LEU A 53 0.53 -12.71 2.49
CA LEU A 53 -0.15 -11.49 2.03
C LEU A 53 0.70 -10.71 1.04
N PHE A 54 2.00 -10.57 1.32
CA PHE A 54 2.91 -9.90 0.40
C PHE A 54 3.06 -10.66 -0.92
N LEU A 55 3.31 -11.97 -0.88
CA LEU A 55 3.50 -12.77 -2.10
C LEU A 55 2.23 -12.82 -2.97
N VAL A 56 1.08 -13.02 -2.36
CA VAL A 56 -0.21 -13.03 -3.08
C VAL A 56 -0.57 -11.62 -3.58
N GLY A 57 -0.38 -10.60 -2.76
CA GLY A 57 -0.70 -9.22 -3.13
C GLY A 57 0.21 -8.65 -4.21
N SER A 58 1.49 -9.06 -4.27
CA SER A 58 2.43 -8.56 -5.28
C SER A 58 2.57 -9.51 -6.46
N ILE A 59 3.10 -10.71 -6.26
CA ILE A 59 3.32 -11.69 -7.34
C ILE A 59 1.99 -12.25 -7.85
N GLY A 60 1.05 -12.56 -6.95
CA GLY A 60 -0.28 -13.04 -7.32
C GLY A 60 -1.04 -12.01 -8.17
N PHE A 61 -0.96 -10.73 -7.83
CA PHE A 61 -1.54 -9.65 -8.63
C PHE A 61 -1.00 -9.63 -10.06
N GLN A 62 0.33 -9.73 -10.23
CA GLN A 62 0.97 -9.78 -11.55
C GLN A 62 0.54 -11.00 -12.36
N ILE A 63 0.49 -12.17 -11.72
CA ILE A 63 0.04 -13.41 -12.38
C ILE A 63 -1.42 -13.27 -12.84
N ILE A 64 -2.31 -12.73 -12.00
CA ILE A 64 -3.71 -12.47 -12.36
C ILE A 64 -3.78 -11.52 -13.55
N GLY A 65 -3.00 -10.43 -13.53
CA GLY A 65 -2.92 -9.46 -14.63
C GLY A 65 -2.52 -10.12 -15.95
N ILE A 66 -1.44 -10.92 -15.95
CA ILE A 66 -0.97 -11.65 -17.13
C ILE A 66 -2.06 -12.60 -17.66
N LEU A 67 -2.67 -13.39 -16.78
CA LEU A 67 -3.72 -14.34 -17.18
C LEU A 67 -4.94 -13.64 -17.77
N LEU A 68 -5.36 -12.52 -17.19
CA LEU A 68 -6.46 -11.70 -17.73
C LEU A 68 -6.08 -11.09 -19.08
N THR A 69 -4.86 -10.57 -19.21
CA THR A 69 -4.36 -10.04 -20.51
C THR A 69 -4.40 -11.11 -21.60
N LEU A 70 -3.89 -12.32 -21.33
CA LEU A 70 -3.92 -13.43 -22.27
C LEU A 70 -5.35 -13.88 -22.63
N LEU A 71 -6.27 -13.78 -21.69
CA LEU A 71 -7.68 -14.09 -21.91
C LEU A 71 -8.34 -13.05 -22.79
N VAL A 72 -8.16 -11.76 -22.45
CA VAL A 72 -8.83 -10.62 -23.12
C VAL A 72 -8.24 -10.37 -24.50
N ALA A 73 -6.94 -10.64 -24.72
CA ALA A 73 -6.26 -10.51 -26.03
C ALA A 73 -6.86 -11.40 -27.14
N ARG A 74 -7.75 -12.32 -26.79
CA ARG A 74 -8.49 -13.17 -27.78
C ARG A 74 -9.70 -12.47 -28.36
N PHE A 75 -10.08 -11.33 -27.84
CA PHE A 75 -11.25 -10.55 -28.26
C PHE A 75 -10.79 -9.27 -28.94
N GLU A 76 -11.53 -8.82 -29.93
CA GLU A 76 -11.31 -7.54 -30.60
C GLU A 76 -11.82 -6.40 -29.70
N ILE A 77 -11.01 -5.97 -28.75
CA ILE A 77 -11.32 -4.92 -27.78
C ILE A 77 -10.26 -3.82 -27.91
N ASP A 78 -10.68 -2.58 -27.79
CA ASP A 78 -9.73 -1.46 -27.79
C ASP A 78 -8.77 -1.52 -26.59
N GLU A 79 -7.60 -0.95 -26.74
CA GLU A 79 -6.52 -1.03 -25.75
C GLU A 79 -6.92 -0.44 -24.39
N GLY A 80 -7.67 0.68 -24.36
CA GLY A 80 -8.12 1.31 -23.12
C GLY A 80 -9.08 0.43 -22.35
N THR A 81 -10.06 -0.16 -23.04
CA THR A 81 -11.00 -1.14 -22.45
C THR A 81 -10.26 -2.39 -21.97
N MET A 82 -9.29 -2.89 -22.73
CA MET A 82 -8.46 -4.03 -22.30
C MET A 82 -7.71 -3.71 -21.01
N LYS A 83 -7.03 -2.56 -20.93
CA LYS A 83 -6.34 -2.12 -19.71
C LYS A 83 -7.31 -2.01 -18.52
N ALA A 84 -8.51 -1.49 -18.74
CA ALA A 84 -9.54 -1.38 -17.70
C ALA A 84 -9.99 -2.76 -17.19
N ILE A 85 -10.31 -3.70 -18.08
CA ILE A 85 -10.74 -5.06 -17.71
C ILE A 85 -9.64 -5.77 -16.90
N VAL A 86 -8.38 -5.67 -17.34
CA VAL A 86 -7.25 -6.29 -16.65
C VAL A 86 -7.08 -5.71 -15.26
N ASN A 87 -7.06 -4.39 -15.12
CA ASN A 87 -6.87 -3.73 -13.82
C ASN A 87 -8.04 -3.99 -12.86
N PHE A 88 -9.27 -3.77 -13.31
CA PHE A 88 -10.47 -3.97 -12.49
C PHE A 88 -10.65 -5.45 -12.10
N GLY A 89 -10.38 -6.35 -13.06
CA GLY A 89 -10.42 -7.79 -12.81
C GLY A 89 -9.34 -8.24 -11.82
N ALA A 90 -8.12 -7.72 -11.95
CA ALA A 90 -7.02 -8.07 -11.05
C ALA A 90 -7.32 -7.64 -9.61
N TYR A 91 -7.75 -6.39 -9.38
CA TYR A 91 -8.16 -5.95 -8.03
C TYR A 91 -9.44 -6.65 -7.55
N GLY A 92 -10.39 -6.89 -8.45
CA GLY A 92 -11.64 -7.60 -8.14
C GLY A 92 -11.42 -9.04 -7.66
N LEU A 93 -10.37 -9.72 -8.15
CA LEU A 93 -9.97 -11.05 -7.70
C LEU A 93 -9.02 -10.99 -6.48
N LEU A 94 -8.13 -10.00 -6.45
CA LEU A 94 -7.17 -9.86 -5.36
C LEU A 94 -7.85 -9.52 -4.03
N ALA A 95 -8.78 -8.57 -4.02
CA ALA A 95 -9.42 -8.10 -2.80
C ALA A 95 -10.10 -9.22 -1.99
N PRO A 96 -10.99 -10.07 -2.58
CA PRO A 96 -11.56 -11.19 -1.85
C PRO A 96 -10.50 -12.22 -1.43
N THR A 97 -9.46 -12.45 -2.25
CA THR A 97 -8.38 -13.38 -1.92
C THR A 97 -7.61 -12.92 -0.67
N LEU A 98 -7.20 -11.65 -0.61
CA LEU A 98 -6.56 -11.09 0.57
C LEU A 98 -7.51 -11.10 1.78
N GLY A 99 -8.79 -10.80 1.56
CA GLY A 99 -9.83 -10.88 2.57
C GLY A 99 -9.95 -12.27 3.20
N LEU A 100 -9.93 -13.32 2.38
CA LEU A 100 -9.97 -14.71 2.84
C LEU A 100 -8.72 -15.11 3.61
N LEU A 101 -7.53 -14.68 3.19
CA LEU A 101 -6.28 -14.94 3.91
C LEU A 101 -6.26 -14.37 5.33
N VAL A 102 -6.98 -13.28 5.58
CA VAL A 102 -7.08 -12.65 6.89
C VAL A 102 -8.42 -12.89 7.58
N TRP A 103 -9.27 -13.78 7.05
CA TRP A 103 -10.65 -13.99 7.52
C TRP A 103 -10.77 -14.16 9.04
N ASN A 104 -9.97 -15.04 9.63
CA ASN A 104 -9.97 -15.27 11.07
C ASN A 104 -9.39 -14.12 11.90
N HIS A 105 -8.78 -13.12 11.25
CA HIS A 105 -8.15 -11.98 11.90
C HIS A 105 -8.97 -10.68 11.75
N TRP A 106 -10.07 -10.69 11.00
CA TRP A 106 -10.93 -9.52 10.78
C TRP A 106 -11.32 -8.80 12.08
N PRO A 107 -11.68 -9.49 13.20
CA PRO A 107 -12.00 -8.79 14.45
C PRO A 107 -10.81 -8.02 15.04
N ARG A 108 -9.57 -8.49 14.78
CA ARG A 108 -8.34 -7.80 15.21
C ARG A 108 -8.01 -6.63 14.28
N ILE A 109 -8.07 -6.86 12.98
CA ILE A 109 -7.85 -5.84 11.95
C ILE A 109 -8.90 -4.73 12.08
N GLY A 110 -10.17 -5.06 12.26
CA GLY A 110 -11.26 -4.09 12.42
C GLY A 110 -11.09 -3.19 13.65
N ARG A 111 -10.44 -3.67 14.72
CA ARG A 111 -10.11 -2.82 15.87
C ARG A 111 -9.09 -1.73 15.54
N LEU A 112 -8.21 -1.96 14.56
CA LEU A 112 -7.23 -0.96 14.13
C LEU A 112 -7.89 0.26 13.48
N PHE A 113 -9.08 0.08 12.90
CA PHE A 113 -9.88 1.20 12.36
C PHE A 113 -10.70 1.93 13.44
N LYS A 114 -10.83 1.36 14.64
CA LYS A 114 -11.52 2.01 15.77
C LYS A 114 -10.57 2.79 16.70
N ASP A 115 -9.27 2.71 16.45
CA ASP A 115 -8.27 3.50 17.17
C ASP A 115 -8.47 5.00 16.84
N GLY A 116 -8.51 5.85 17.87
CA GLY A 116 -8.64 7.31 17.67
C GLY A 116 -7.52 7.93 16.83
N ARG A 117 -6.38 7.27 16.69
CA ARG A 117 -5.27 7.67 15.81
C ARG A 117 -5.58 7.50 14.32
N THR A 118 -6.60 6.74 13.95
CA THR A 118 -7.04 6.55 12.57
C THR A 118 -7.34 7.88 11.87
N TYR A 119 -7.86 8.88 12.58
CA TYR A 119 -8.12 10.21 12.03
C TYR A 119 -6.85 10.97 11.62
N LEU A 120 -5.68 10.60 12.17
CA LEU A 120 -4.41 11.19 11.74
C LEU A 120 -4.05 10.82 10.29
N GLY A 121 -4.73 9.81 9.72
CA GLY A 121 -4.66 9.49 8.30
C GLY A 121 -5.00 10.68 7.40
N PHE A 122 -5.96 11.54 7.78
CA PHE A 122 -6.27 12.74 7.00
C PHE A 122 -5.12 13.77 7.01
N ALA A 123 -4.44 13.95 8.13
CA ALA A 123 -3.26 14.81 8.19
C ALA A 123 -2.12 14.25 7.32
N MET A 124 -1.95 12.93 7.32
CA MET A 124 -0.94 12.27 6.47
C MET A 124 -1.34 12.27 4.99
N ALA A 125 -2.65 12.27 4.67
CA ALA A 125 -3.13 12.51 3.31
C ALA A 125 -2.70 13.89 2.80
N ILE A 126 -2.79 14.93 3.64
CA ILE A 126 -2.31 16.27 3.28
C ILE A 126 -0.79 16.22 3.00
N ALA A 127 0.00 15.52 3.81
CA ALA A 127 1.43 15.37 3.57
C ALA A 127 1.72 14.68 2.23
N LEU A 128 0.98 13.62 1.88
CA LEU A 128 1.07 12.96 0.57
C LEU A 128 0.70 13.91 -0.57
N LEU A 129 -0.40 14.62 -0.45
CA LEU A 129 -0.87 15.58 -1.47
C LEU A 129 0.16 16.70 -1.69
N VAL A 130 0.67 17.28 -0.61
CA VAL A 130 1.71 18.33 -0.70
C VAL A 130 2.96 17.79 -1.38
N TRP A 131 3.41 16.58 -1.02
CA TRP A 131 4.55 15.93 -1.67
C TRP A 131 4.30 15.74 -3.16
N ASN A 132 3.19 15.10 -3.54
CA ASN A 132 2.86 14.79 -4.94
C ASN A 132 2.73 16.05 -5.78
N LEU A 133 2.08 17.10 -5.26
CA LEU A 133 1.94 18.38 -5.96
C LEU A 133 3.29 19.07 -6.15
N LEU A 134 4.10 19.20 -5.10
CA LEU A 134 5.40 19.86 -5.19
C LEU A 134 6.35 19.10 -6.12
N TYR A 135 6.40 17.78 -5.99
CA TYR A 135 7.26 16.96 -6.85
C TYR A 135 6.79 16.99 -8.31
N GLY A 136 5.49 16.89 -8.54
CA GLY A 136 4.91 17.01 -9.88
C GLY A 136 5.21 18.37 -10.53
N MET A 137 5.12 19.47 -9.77
CA MET A 137 5.52 20.81 -10.25
C MET A 137 7.00 20.88 -10.62
N ILE A 138 7.88 20.23 -9.84
CA ILE A 138 9.30 20.15 -10.16
C ILE A 138 9.51 19.41 -11.49
N LEU A 139 8.92 18.22 -11.65
CA LEU A 139 9.03 17.44 -12.87
C LEU A 139 8.52 18.22 -14.08
N GLN A 140 7.35 18.85 -13.96
CA GLN A 140 6.78 19.67 -15.04
C GLN A 140 7.67 20.86 -15.39
N SER A 141 8.33 21.50 -14.40
CA SER A 141 9.22 22.65 -14.65
C SER A 141 10.47 22.28 -15.47
N ILE A 142 10.86 21.01 -15.47
CA ILE A 142 11.97 20.48 -16.28
C ILE A 142 11.49 19.70 -17.53
N GLY A 143 10.20 19.79 -17.85
CA GLY A 143 9.61 19.16 -19.05
C GLY A 143 9.35 17.66 -18.94
N ILE A 144 9.33 17.10 -17.73
CA ILE A 144 9.04 15.68 -17.50
C ILE A 144 7.55 15.50 -17.23
N GLY A 145 6.90 14.62 -18.01
CA GLY A 145 5.51 14.23 -17.88
C GLY A 145 5.27 13.10 -16.87
N SER A 146 4.06 12.56 -16.93
CA SER A 146 3.66 11.37 -16.19
C SER A 146 4.36 10.13 -16.76
N ASN A 147 4.58 9.12 -15.90
CA ASN A 147 5.08 7.83 -16.35
C ASN A 147 3.94 6.94 -16.89
N ASP A 148 4.30 5.83 -17.54
CA ASP A 148 3.36 4.92 -18.21
C ASP A 148 2.25 4.40 -17.27
N ASN A 149 2.58 4.15 -15.98
CA ASN A 149 1.59 3.72 -15.00
C ASN A 149 0.51 4.79 -14.78
N GLN A 150 0.91 6.05 -14.60
CA GLN A 150 -0.04 7.15 -14.39
C GLN A 150 -0.88 7.41 -15.64
N GLU A 151 -0.28 7.38 -16.83
CA GLU A 151 -0.99 7.55 -18.09
C GLU A 151 -2.03 6.45 -18.32
N ALA A 152 -1.69 5.19 -18.02
CA ALA A 152 -2.64 4.09 -18.08
C ALA A 152 -3.82 4.29 -17.11
N VAL A 153 -3.56 4.71 -15.87
CA VAL A 153 -4.59 5.00 -14.88
C VAL A 153 -5.47 6.16 -15.33
N ASP A 154 -4.90 7.26 -15.83
CA ASP A 154 -5.65 8.44 -16.32
C ASP A 154 -6.56 8.10 -17.51
N SER A 155 -6.08 7.27 -18.44
CA SER A 155 -6.89 6.77 -19.55
C SER A 155 -8.09 5.96 -19.08
N ILE A 156 -7.90 5.07 -18.09
CA ILE A 156 -8.98 4.26 -17.51
C ILE A 156 -9.97 5.13 -16.73
N ILE A 157 -9.49 6.13 -15.98
CA ILE A 157 -10.35 7.09 -15.25
C ILE A 157 -11.28 7.83 -16.22
N THR A 158 -10.74 8.25 -17.36
CA THR A 158 -11.51 8.95 -18.39
C THR A 158 -12.60 8.06 -18.99
N LEU A 159 -12.29 6.80 -19.29
CA LEU A 159 -13.23 5.85 -19.87
C LEU A 159 -14.27 5.31 -18.87
N TYR A 160 -13.86 5.03 -17.65
CA TYR A 160 -14.67 4.34 -16.64
C TYR A 160 -14.60 5.03 -15.27
N PRO A 161 -15.07 6.30 -15.12
CA PRO A 161 -14.86 7.11 -13.93
C PRO A 161 -15.42 6.49 -12.66
N LEU A 162 -16.63 5.92 -12.69
CA LEU A 162 -17.25 5.34 -11.48
C LEU A 162 -16.52 4.08 -10.99
N LEU A 163 -16.10 3.21 -11.93
CA LEU A 163 -15.32 2.02 -11.59
C LEU A 163 -13.93 2.40 -11.11
N SER A 164 -13.32 3.44 -11.67
CA SER A 164 -12.03 3.96 -11.24
C SER A 164 -12.07 4.51 -9.81
N ILE A 165 -13.11 5.23 -9.44
CA ILE A 165 -13.34 5.68 -8.05
C ILE A 165 -13.40 4.48 -7.10
N LEU A 166 -14.14 3.44 -7.46
CA LEU A 166 -14.28 2.24 -6.64
C LEU A 166 -12.96 1.45 -6.55
N ILE A 167 -12.33 1.20 -7.70
CA ILE A 167 -11.16 0.31 -7.77
C ILE A 167 -9.89 1.05 -7.38
N PHE A 168 -9.52 2.13 -8.08
CA PHE A 168 -8.26 2.84 -7.82
C PHE A 168 -8.36 3.80 -6.63
N GLY A 169 -9.56 4.33 -6.34
CA GLY A 169 -9.76 5.22 -5.20
C GLY A 169 -9.93 4.49 -3.88
N LEU A 170 -10.49 3.28 -3.85
CA LEU A 170 -10.84 2.58 -2.61
C LEU A 170 -10.20 1.19 -2.50
N ILE A 171 -10.53 0.27 -3.41
CA ILE A 171 -10.16 -1.15 -3.29
C ILE A 171 -8.65 -1.33 -3.46
N GLY A 172 -8.05 -0.72 -4.48
CA GLY A 172 -6.61 -0.77 -4.74
C GLY A 172 -5.79 -0.33 -3.54
N PRO A 173 -5.98 0.89 -3.02
CA PRO A 173 -5.29 1.34 -1.81
C PRO A 173 -5.41 0.40 -0.62
N ILE A 174 -6.60 -0.20 -0.38
CA ILE A 174 -6.77 -1.17 0.70
C ILE A 174 -5.95 -2.45 0.43
N CYS A 175 -5.99 -2.98 -0.79
CA CYS A 175 -5.19 -4.15 -1.18
C CYS A 175 -3.70 -3.88 -1.02
N GLU A 176 -3.24 -2.71 -1.41
CA GLU A 176 -1.84 -2.30 -1.30
C GLU A 176 -1.40 -2.12 0.16
N GLU A 177 -2.24 -1.51 1.01
CA GLU A 177 -1.93 -1.41 2.44
C GLU A 177 -1.85 -2.79 3.11
N ILE A 178 -2.74 -3.72 2.75
CA ILE A 178 -2.69 -5.10 3.25
C ILE A 178 -1.42 -5.81 2.74
N THR A 179 -1.05 -5.63 1.49
CA THR A 179 0.11 -6.25 0.85
C THR A 179 1.42 -5.72 1.40
N TYR A 180 1.60 -4.40 1.37
CA TYR A 180 2.90 -3.77 1.65
C TYR A 180 3.07 -3.41 3.12
N ARG A 181 2.03 -3.00 3.85
CA ARG A 181 2.14 -2.60 5.26
C ARG A 181 1.88 -3.78 6.18
N LEU A 182 0.73 -4.42 6.05
CA LEU A 182 0.40 -5.57 6.89
C LEU A 182 1.26 -6.81 6.50
N GLY A 183 1.60 -6.96 5.22
CA GLY A 183 2.50 -8.00 4.71
C GLY A 183 3.97 -7.63 4.87
N LEU A 184 4.57 -7.05 3.83
CA LEU A 184 6.03 -6.88 3.69
C LEU A 184 6.66 -6.07 4.84
N PHE A 185 6.06 -4.94 5.24
CA PHE A 185 6.62 -4.08 6.27
C PHE A 185 6.77 -4.83 7.60
N ASN A 186 5.75 -5.59 7.99
CA ASN A 186 5.80 -6.35 9.22
C ASN A 186 6.85 -7.48 9.16
N VAL A 187 6.94 -8.21 8.04
CA VAL A 187 7.98 -9.23 7.85
C VAL A 187 9.37 -8.63 8.04
N LEU A 188 9.66 -7.54 7.34
CA LEU A 188 10.98 -6.88 7.39
C LEU A 188 11.23 -6.23 8.76
N LYS A 189 10.22 -5.63 9.36
CA LYS A 189 10.31 -5.00 10.69
C LYS A 189 10.64 -6.02 11.79
N ARG A 190 10.18 -7.28 11.66
CA ARG A 190 10.54 -8.36 12.58
C ARG A 190 12.04 -8.67 12.52
N TRP A 191 12.64 -8.52 11.36
CA TRP A 191 14.07 -8.71 11.15
C TRP A 191 14.84 -7.45 11.54
N HIS A 192 14.57 -6.30 10.91
CA HIS A 192 15.21 -5.03 11.19
C HIS A 192 14.33 -3.86 10.77
N ILE A 193 14.10 -2.91 11.68
CA ILE A 193 13.21 -1.77 11.40
C ILE A 193 13.69 -0.90 10.23
N ALA A 194 15.02 -0.67 10.11
CA ALA A 194 15.55 0.11 9.00
C ALA A 194 15.33 -0.60 7.65
N ALA A 195 15.38 -1.95 7.61
CA ALA A 195 15.05 -2.70 6.39
C ALA A 195 13.61 -2.45 5.96
N ALA A 196 12.65 -2.42 6.90
CA ALA A 196 11.26 -2.10 6.58
C ALA A 196 11.11 -0.70 6.00
N TYR A 197 11.76 0.31 6.60
CA TYR A 197 11.67 1.70 6.13
C TYR A 197 12.43 2.01 4.85
N VAL A 198 13.36 1.17 4.44
CA VAL A 198 14.12 1.34 3.18
C VAL A 198 13.53 0.50 2.07
N LEU A 199 13.36 -0.82 2.32
CA LEU A 199 13.01 -1.74 1.24
C LEU A 199 11.52 -1.66 0.86
N VAL A 200 10.60 -1.45 1.82
CA VAL A 200 9.16 -1.39 1.49
C VAL A 200 8.83 -0.21 0.59
N PRO A 201 9.29 1.03 0.87
CA PRO A 201 9.08 2.15 -0.05
C PRO A 201 9.67 1.92 -1.44
N ILE A 202 10.88 1.34 -1.51
CA ILE A 202 11.52 1.02 -2.81
C ILE A 202 10.67 0.00 -3.58
N VAL A 203 10.26 -1.11 -2.95
CA VAL A 203 9.41 -2.12 -3.57
C VAL A 203 8.07 -1.49 -4.00
N PHE A 204 7.49 -0.63 -3.16
CA PHE A 204 6.26 0.09 -3.49
C PHE A 204 6.45 1.04 -4.69
N GLY A 205 7.58 1.70 -4.82
CA GLY A 205 7.90 2.49 -6.01
C GLY A 205 8.05 1.63 -7.26
N LEU A 206 8.77 0.51 -7.14
CA LEU A 206 9.07 -0.37 -8.28
C LEU A 206 7.83 -1.07 -8.87
N ILE A 207 6.75 -1.25 -8.15
CA ILE A 207 5.51 -1.79 -8.73
C ILE A 207 4.80 -0.81 -9.68
N HIS A 208 5.16 0.48 -9.60
CA HIS A 208 4.65 1.55 -10.46
C HIS A 208 5.64 1.93 -11.58
N PHE A 209 6.75 1.21 -11.68
CA PHE A 209 7.83 1.46 -12.64
C PHE A 209 7.68 0.53 -13.84
N ASN A 210 7.67 1.08 -15.04
CA ASN A 210 7.72 0.27 -16.26
C ASN A 210 9.17 -0.16 -16.52
N PHE A 211 9.47 -1.45 -16.26
CA PHE A 211 10.81 -1.99 -16.46
C PHE A 211 11.23 -2.03 -17.93
N GLU A 212 10.31 -2.19 -18.86
CA GLU A 212 10.63 -2.19 -20.28
C GLU A 212 11.12 -0.80 -20.72
N ALA A 213 10.36 0.25 -20.46
CA ALA A 213 10.75 1.64 -20.75
C ALA A 213 11.96 2.07 -19.93
N GLY A 214 11.98 1.78 -18.63
CA GLY A 214 13.04 2.19 -17.71
C GLY A 214 14.43 1.63 -17.99
N PHE A 215 14.55 0.54 -18.76
CA PHE A 215 15.85 0.00 -19.18
C PHE A 215 16.20 0.28 -20.66
N GLN A 216 15.41 1.10 -21.35
CA GLN A 216 15.77 1.62 -22.68
C GLN A 216 16.68 2.86 -22.57
N PHE A 217 17.88 2.65 -22.08
CA PHE A 217 18.82 3.74 -21.77
C PHE A 217 19.04 4.69 -22.97
N GLY A 218 18.92 5.98 -22.70
CA GLY A 218 19.09 7.04 -23.72
C GLY A 218 17.80 7.47 -24.38
N THR A 219 16.64 6.96 -23.99
CA THR A 219 15.32 7.41 -24.44
C THR A 219 14.69 8.35 -23.40
N ASP A 220 13.73 9.16 -23.84
CA ASP A 220 12.96 10.05 -22.97
C ASP A 220 12.06 9.24 -22.03
N GLU A 221 11.51 8.12 -22.48
CA GLU A 221 10.70 7.20 -21.68
C GLU A 221 11.51 6.65 -20.49
N CYS A 222 12.76 6.27 -20.71
CA CYS A 222 13.65 5.83 -19.62
C CYS A 222 13.83 6.94 -18.58
N LEU A 223 14.09 8.16 -19.04
CA LEU A 223 14.28 9.31 -18.15
C LEU A 223 13.00 9.60 -17.34
N VAL A 224 11.83 9.57 -18.00
CA VAL A 224 10.52 9.77 -17.37
C VAL A 224 10.28 8.73 -16.26
N GLU A 225 10.52 7.45 -16.52
CA GLU A 225 10.34 6.38 -15.52
C GLU A 225 11.25 6.59 -14.30
N TRP A 226 12.55 6.83 -14.50
CA TRP A 226 13.48 7.03 -13.39
C TRP A 226 13.21 8.31 -12.59
N LEU A 227 12.76 9.38 -13.23
CA LEU A 227 12.45 10.64 -12.53
C LEU A 227 11.09 10.60 -11.82
N ASN A 228 10.14 9.75 -12.24
CA ASN A 228 8.88 9.56 -11.52
C ASN A 228 9.02 8.58 -10.34
N LEU A 229 9.97 7.64 -10.37
CA LEU A 229 10.16 6.65 -9.30
C LEU A 229 10.28 7.25 -7.89
N PRO A 230 11.04 8.34 -7.63
CA PRO A 230 11.13 8.94 -6.30
C PRO A 230 9.78 9.40 -5.75
N ASN A 231 8.85 9.79 -6.59
CA ASN A 231 7.51 10.19 -6.14
C ASN A 231 6.78 9.04 -5.43
N TYR A 232 6.80 7.86 -6.03
CA TYR A 232 6.21 6.65 -5.44
C TYR A 232 6.98 6.15 -4.22
N VAL A 233 8.32 6.20 -4.27
CA VAL A 233 9.17 5.77 -3.13
C VAL A 233 8.91 6.64 -1.90
N VAL A 234 8.86 7.96 -2.05
CA VAL A 234 8.60 8.87 -0.92
C VAL A 234 7.15 8.75 -0.44
N SER A 235 6.19 8.62 -1.34
CA SER A 235 4.79 8.31 -0.97
C SER A 235 4.70 7.00 -0.18
N GLY A 236 5.41 5.96 -0.63
CA GLY A 236 5.55 4.69 0.07
C GLY A 236 6.14 4.84 1.47
N LEU A 237 7.16 5.71 1.63
CA LEU A 237 7.79 6.00 2.92
C LEU A 237 6.81 6.73 3.87
N ILE A 238 6.09 7.74 3.38
CA ILE A 238 5.07 8.45 4.17
C ILE A 238 4.01 7.47 4.67
N LEU A 239 3.54 6.56 3.82
CA LEU A 239 2.58 5.53 4.20
C LEU A 239 3.17 4.51 5.19
N CYS A 240 4.45 4.12 5.07
CA CYS A 240 5.12 3.27 6.07
C CYS A 240 5.20 3.96 7.44
N VAL A 241 5.56 5.25 7.47
CA VAL A 241 5.56 6.05 8.71
C VAL A 241 4.15 6.12 9.29
N THR A 242 3.16 6.38 8.46
CA THR A 242 1.74 6.47 8.87
C THR A 242 1.27 5.15 9.48
N TYR A 243 1.56 4.03 8.81
CA TYR A 243 1.24 2.70 9.29
C TYR A 243 1.91 2.41 10.63
N ASP A 244 3.21 2.60 10.72
CA ASP A 244 3.96 2.26 11.93
C ASP A 244 3.59 3.13 13.14
N ARG A 245 3.23 4.38 12.91
CA ARG A 245 2.92 5.33 13.99
C ARG A 245 1.44 5.35 14.38
N PHE A 246 0.55 5.20 13.41
CA PHE A 246 -0.89 5.45 13.59
C PHE A 246 -1.77 4.24 13.20
N GLY A 247 -1.18 3.19 12.64
CA GLY A 247 -1.86 1.94 12.31
C GLY A 247 -2.42 1.86 10.91
N LEU A 248 -2.95 0.67 10.58
CA LEU A 248 -3.48 0.33 9.25
C LEU A 248 -4.63 1.26 8.83
N GLY A 249 -5.51 1.60 9.76
CA GLY A 249 -6.62 2.51 9.47
C GLY A 249 -6.16 3.88 9.02
N ALA A 250 -5.14 4.45 9.68
CA ALA A 250 -4.58 5.75 9.31
C ALA A 250 -3.89 5.71 7.95
N SER A 251 -3.07 4.69 7.67
CA SER A 251 -2.40 4.56 6.37
C SER A 251 -3.39 4.31 5.24
N SER A 252 -4.44 3.51 5.48
CA SER A 252 -5.51 3.31 4.50
C SER A 252 -6.28 4.61 4.21
N ILE A 253 -6.63 5.40 5.22
CA ILE A 253 -7.29 6.69 5.01
C ILE A 253 -6.38 7.65 4.24
N ALA A 254 -5.09 7.74 4.60
CA ALA A 254 -4.13 8.59 3.90
C ALA A 254 -4.04 8.21 2.42
N HIS A 255 -3.91 6.93 2.12
CA HIS A 255 -3.77 6.41 0.76
C HIS A 255 -5.05 6.61 -0.06
N ILE A 256 -6.21 6.20 0.48
CA ILE A 256 -7.53 6.39 -0.16
C ILE A 256 -7.76 7.87 -0.47
N SER A 257 -7.52 8.75 0.50
CA SER A 257 -7.75 10.19 0.31
C SER A 257 -6.84 10.78 -0.76
N ASN A 258 -5.56 10.35 -0.82
CA ASN A 258 -4.63 10.76 -1.86
C ASN A 258 -5.10 10.31 -3.25
N ASN A 259 -5.48 9.04 -3.41
CA ASN A 259 -5.92 8.50 -4.70
C ASN A 259 -7.26 9.11 -5.14
N MET A 260 -8.21 9.29 -4.20
CA MET A 260 -9.48 9.97 -4.52
C MET A 260 -9.24 11.40 -5.02
N PHE A 261 -8.31 12.13 -4.40
CA PHE A 261 -7.96 13.47 -4.84
C PHE A 261 -7.32 13.47 -6.24
N ALA A 262 -6.39 12.55 -6.50
CA ALA A 262 -5.77 12.37 -7.82
C ALA A 262 -6.83 12.08 -8.91
N ILE A 263 -7.77 11.16 -8.65
CA ILE A 263 -8.86 10.84 -9.56
C ILE A 263 -9.73 12.08 -9.83
N LEU A 264 -10.07 12.84 -8.79
CA LEU A 264 -10.87 14.06 -8.96
C LEU A 264 -10.15 15.11 -9.80
N LEU A 265 -8.83 15.28 -9.61
CA LEU A 265 -8.03 16.18 -10.44
C LEU A 265 -7.97 15.72 -11.90
N SER A 266 -7.76 14.43 -12.15
CA SER A 266 -7.77 13.85 -13.51
C SER A 266 -9.12 14.10 -14.21
N LEU A 267 -10.24 13.84 -13.53
CA LEU A 267 -11.59 14.09 -14.05
C LEU A 267 -11.89 15.57 -14.29
N LEU A 268 -11.33 16.48 -13.49
CA LEU A 268 -11.47 17.91 -13.71
C LEU A 268 -10.64 18.37 -14.92
N ALA A 269 -9.41 17.88 -15.06
CA ALA A 269 -8.53 18.20 -16.18
C ALA A 269 -9.16 17.80 -17.54
N THR A 270 -9.75 16.60 -17.60
CA THR A 270 -10.45 16.13 -18.82
C THR A 270 -11.71 16.91 -19.19
N ARG A 271 -12.30 17.67 -18.27
CA ARG A 271 -13.45 18.54 -18.58
C ARG A 271 -13.06 19.95 -19.01
N LEU A 272 -11.83 20.35 -18.75
CA LEU A 272 -11.32 21.70 -19.07
C LEU A 272 -10.46 21.70 -20.35
N SER A 273 -10.05 20.54 -20.84
CA SER A 273 -9.38 20.31 -22.15
C SER A 273 -10.41 20.16 -23.28
#